data_5300d288439623e7f78dd3b473d1a15a
#
_entry.id   5300d288439623e7f78dd3b473d1a15a
#
_cell.length_a   1.000
_cell.length_b   1.000
_cell.length_c   1.000
_cell.angle_alpha   90.00
_cell.angle_beta   90.00
_cell.angle_gamma   90.00
#
_symmetry.space_group_name_H-M   'P 1'
#
loop_
_entity.id
_entity.type
_entity.pdbx_description
1 polymer ?
#
loop_
_entity_poly.entity_id
_entity_poly.type
_entity_poly.pdbx_seq_one_letter_code
_entity_poly.pdbx_strand_id
1 'polypeptide(L)'
;MRKLIIAPALVLLATSAFAQTANNESVGGGKTATEKPATAPAKAAPKKNSPKSTATVDKPLSSPCGVYYKDRADMIAESNRPNQWFSLGQSSNNHFWYNPRKTNCDAQTGVLKSWIKEEHKNTDGDFALVLYEMKCRSDQLRVKTVIQYDKTGTVLETTNRDDDEPFQDVAPGTAGVTMLKTACRKPQ
;
A
#
# COMPACT_ATOMS: atom_id res chain seq x y z
N MET A 1 10.12 48.74 18.68
CA MET A 1 9.44 47.42 18.73
C MET A 1 8.52 47.29 17.51
N ARG A 2 8.98 46.62 16.43
CA ARG A 2 8.18 46.41 15.22
C ARG A 2 7.58 45.01 15.30
N LYS A 3 6.25 44.94 15.39
CA LYS A 3 5.51 43.70 15.34
C LYS A 3 5.48 43.19 13.89
N LEU A 4 6.19 42.09 13.62
CA LEU A 4 6.12 41.38 12.36
C LEU A 4 4.84 40.58 12.34
N ILE A 5 3.89 40.96 11.49
CA ILE A 5 2.64 40.22 11.24
C ILE A 5 2.99 39.19 10.15
N ILE A 6 3.13 37.94 10.52
CA ILE A 6 3.27 36.83 9.59
C ILE A 6 1.87 36.39 9.19
N ALA A 7 1.50 36.64 7.94
CA ALA A 7 0.25 36.15 7.36
C ALA A 7 0.35 34.63 7.13
N PRO A 8 -0.69 33.84 7.45
CA PRO A 8 -0.69 32.42 7.16
C PRO A 8 -0.82 32.21 5.65
N ALA A 9 0.16 31.54 5.07
CA ALA A 9 0.11 31.07 3.69
C ALA A 9 -0.99 30.04 3.56
N LEU A 10 -2.02 30.38 2.80
CA LEU A 10 -3.12 29.51 2.43
C LEU A 10 -2.58 28.46 1.45
N VAL A 11 -2.34 27.22 1.94
CA VAL A 11 -1.96 26.11 1.08
C VAL A 11 -3.23 25.64 0.35
N LEU A 12 -3.37 26.09 -0.89
CA LEU A 12 -4.35 25.59 -1.83
C LEU A 12 -3.98 24.14 -2.20
N LEU A 13 -4.75 23.20 -1.70
CA LEU A 13 -4.73 21.81 -2.16
C LEU A 13 -5.22 21.78 -3.63
N ALA A 14 -4.29 21.77 -4.57
CA ALA A 14 -4.58 21.51 -5.96
C ALA A 14 -4.97 20.03 -6.12
N THR A 15 -6.27 19.77 -6.31
CA THR A 15 -6.78 18.47 -6.74
C THR A 15 -6.39 18.25 -8.20
N SER A 16 -5.25 17.61 -8.43
CA SER A 16 -4.83 17.19 -9.77
C SER A 16 -5.58 15.91 -10.15
N ALA A 17 -6.55 16.05 -11.05
CA ALA A 17 -7.18 14.92 -11.73
C ALA A 17 -6.15 14.26 -12.65
N PHE A 18 -5.88 12.97 -12.41
CA PHE A 18 -5.00 12.17 -13.26
C PHE A 18 -5.83 11.46 -14.32
N ALA A 19 -5.64 11.86 -15.58
CA ALA A 19 -6.01 11.06 -16.74
C ALA A 19 -4.87 10.06 -17.00
N GLN A 20 -5.10 8.77 -16.78
CA GLN A 20 -4.22 7.70 -17.24
C GLN A 20 -4.64 7.31 -18.65
N THR A 21 -3.75 7.55 -19.60
CA THR A 21 -3.84 7.01 -20.97
C THR A 21 -3.39 5.56 -20.93
N ALA A 22 -4.31 4.64 -21.13
CA ALA A 22 -4.02 3.23 -21.32
C ALA A 22 -3.47 3.02 -22.73
N ASN A 23 -2.20 2.74 -22.88
CA ASN A 23 -1.63 2.21 -24.11
C ASN A 23 -1.77 0.68 -24.12
N ASN A 24 -2.73 0.22 -24.94
CA ASN A 24 -2.86 -1.17 -25.37
C ASN A 24 -1.94 -1.36 -26.57
N GLU A 25 -0.81 -2.03 -26.41
CA GLU A 25 -0.09 -2.61 -27.55
C GLU A 25 -0.28 -4.12 -27.59
N SER A 26 -1.06 -4.51 -28.58
CA SER A 26 -1.25 -5.87 -29.06
C SER A 26 -0.18 -6.18 -30.10
N VAL A 27 0.61 -7.22 -29.88
CA VAL A 27 1.41 -7.93 -30.89
C VAL A 27 1.29 -9.41 -30.51
N GLY A 28 0.67 -10.32 -31.24
CA GLY A 28 0.85 -10.67 -32.62
C GLY A 28 1.72 -11.92 -32.70
N GLY A 29 1.07 -13.12 -32.84
CA GLY A 29 1.43 -14.15 -33.76
C GLY A 29 2.64 -15.06 -33.47
N GLY A 30 2.39 -16.37 -33.39
CA GLY A 30 3.41 -17.41 -33.53
C GLY A 30 2.87 -18.81 -33.35
N LYS A 31 2.23 -19.35 -34.39
CA LYS A 31 1.95 -20.80 -34.54
C LYS A 31 3.26 -21.54 -34.81
N THR A 32 3.49 -22.67 -34.17
CA THR A 32 4.11 -23.84 -34.83
C THR A 32 3.64 -25.12 -34.14
N ALA A 33 3.29 -26.06 -34.98
CA ALA A 33 2.73 -27.36 -34.69
C ALA A 33 3.84 -28.44 -34.63
N THR A 34 3.38 -29.65 -34.22
CA THR A 34 3.99 -30.98 -34.49
C THR A 34 5.04 -31.41 -33.47
N GLU A 35 4.83 -32.45 -32.68
CA GLU A 35 4.86 -33.84 -33.09
C GLU A 35 4.49 -34.79 -31.96
N LYS A 36 3.75 -35.84 -32.28
CA LYS A 36 3.43 -36.98 -31.41
C LYS A 36 4.40 -38.11 -31.79
N PRO A 37 4.91 -38.89 -30.87
CA PRO A 37 4.89 -40.35 -31.05
C PRO A 37 4.30 -41.12 -29.87
N ALA A 38 3.91 -42.30 -30.23
CA ALA A 38 3.05 -43.24 -29.52
C ALA A 38 3.80 -44.18 -28.55
N THR A 39 3.02 -44.68 -27.62
CA THR A 39 2.92 -46.08 -27.14
C THR A 39 4.04 -46.65 -26.26
N ALA A 40 3.68 -46.98 -25.01
CA ALA A 40 3.73 -48.36 -24.47
C ALA A 40 3.10 -48.45 -23.07
N PRO A 41 2.45 -49.58 -22.71
CA PRO A 41 1.72 -49.72 -21.46
C PRO A 41 2.62 -50.22 -20.32
N ALA A 42 2.56 -49.60 -19.19
CA ALA A 42 3.26 -50.06 -17.98
C ALA A 42 2.28 -50.23 -16.80
N LYS A 43 2.12 -51.47 -16.40
CA LYS A 43 1.82 -52.09 -15.09
C LYS A 43 1.17 -51.23 -14.02
N ALA A 44 -0.02 -51.69 -13.61
CA ALA A 44 -0.72 -51.27 -12.38
C ALA A 44 0.20 -51.41 -11.14
N ALA A 45 0.36 -50.35 -10.41
CA ALA A 45 0.92 -50.32 -9.06
C ALA A 45 -0.19 -50.14 -8.01
N PRO A 46 -0.06 -50.69 -6.80
CA PRO A 46 -1.14 -50.81 -5.83
C PRO A 46 -1.57 -49.42 -5.28
N LYS A 47 -2.89 -49.23 -5.17
CA LYS A 47 -3.51 -48.05 -4.55
C LYS A 47 -3.10 -47.95 -3.10
N LYS A 48 -2.15 -47.04 -2.78
CA LYS A 48 -1.99 -46.51 -1.44
C LYS A 48 -3.19 -45.58 -1.17
N ASN A 49 -4.03 -45.99 -0.22
CA ASN A 49 -5.03 -45.11 0.37
C ASN A 49 -4.30 -43.98 1.10
N SER A 50 -4.10 -42.86 0.43
CA SER A 50 -3.71 -41.61 1.09
C SER A 50 -4.90 -41.13 1.90
N PRO A 51 -4.71 -40.76 3.17
CA PRO A 51 -5.78 -40.14 3.95
C PRO A 51 -6.18 -38.85 3.23
N LYS A 52 -7.45 -38.74 2.92
CA LYS A 52 -8.08 -37.56 2.36
C LYS A 52 -7.89 -36.41 3.36
N SER A 53 -6.83 -35.63 3.19
CA SER A 53 -6.64 -34.40 3.93
C SER A 53 -7.85 -33.51 3.59
N THR A 54 -8.76 -33.41 4.53
CA THR A 54 -9.83 -32.41 4.50
C THR A 54 -9.12 -31.07 4.61
N ALA A 55 -8.87 -30.44 3.47
CA ALA A 55 -8.38 -29.07 3.43
C ALA A 55 -9.46 -28.21 4.11
N THR A 56 -9.22 -27.89 5.38
CA THR A 56 -9.96 -26.86 6.07
C THR A 56 -9.72 -25.60 5.26
N VAL A 57 -10.76 -25.12 4.58
CA VAL A 57 -10.70 -23.82 3.90
C VAL A 57 -10.52 -22.80 5.00
N ASP A 58 -9.27 -22.38 5.23
CA ASP A 58 -8.94 -21.38 6.23
C ASP A 58 -9.69 -20.10 5.89
N LYS A 59 -10.63 -19.76 6.77
CA LYS A 59 -11.38 -18.50 6.65
C LYS A 59 -10.38 -17.35 6.66
N PRO A 60 -10.51 -16.39 5.73
CA PRO A 60 -9.65 -15.21 5.73
C PRO A 60 -9.60 -14.55 7.11
N LEU A 61 -8.41 -14.24 7.58
CA LEU A 61 -8.18 -13.57 8.84
C LEU A 61 -8.19 -12.06 8.62
N SER A 62 -8.83 -11.34 9.51
CA SER A 62 -8.75 -9.87 9.52
C SER A 62 -8.25 -9.40 10.89
N SER A 63 -7.34 -8.43 10.89
CA SER A 63 -6.92 -7.76 12.11
C SER A 63 -8.05 -6.89 12.69
N PRO A 64 -7.94 -6.44 13.95
CA PRO A 64 -8.86 -5.45 14.53
C PRO A 64 -9.03 -4.20 13.65
N CYS A 65 -7.97 -3.78 12.94
CA CYS A 65 -8.00 -2.65 12.02
C CYS A 65 -8.55 -2.98 10.62
N GLY A 66 -9.02 -4.20 10.38
CA GLY A 66 -9.55 -4.60 9.07
C GLY A 66 -8.47 -4.90 8.02
N VAL A 67 -7.22 -5.10 8.44
CA VAL A 67 -6.15 -5.58 7.54
C VAL A 67 -6.43 -7.02 7.18
N TYR A 68 -6.43 -7.31 5.89
CA TYR A 68 -6.74 -8.63 5.35
C TYR A 68 -5.51 -9.53 5.31
N TYR A 69 -5.67 -10.78 5.73
CA TYR A 69 -4.68 -11.84 5.59
C TYR A 69 -5.35 -13.06 4.96
N LYS A 70 -4.69 -13.65 3.98
CA LYS A 70 -5.20 -14.85 3.30
C LYS A 70 -5.35 -16.01 4.28
N ASP A 71 -4.35 -16.20 5.11
CA ASP A 71 -4.28 -17.23 6.14
C ASP A 71 -3.29 -16.81 7.25
N ARG A 72 -3.07 -17.69 8.23
CA ARG A 72 -2.14 -17.44 9.34
C ARG A 72 -0.68 -17.35 8.90
N ALA A 73 -0.28 -18.11 7.87
CA ALA A 73 1.09 -18.08 7.36
C ALA A 73 1.38 -16.73 6.69
N ASP A 74 0.42 -16.19 5.95
CA ASP A 74 0.47 -14.87 5.35
C ASP A 74 0.60 -13.75 6.42
N MET A 75 -0.13 -13.86 7.53
CA MET A 75 -0.01 -12.92 8.64
C MET A 75 1.40 -12.96 9.29
N ILE A 76 1.96 -14.16 9.45
CA ILE A 76 3.32 -14.34 10.00
C ILE A 76 4.35 -13.80 9.00
N ALA A 77 4.20 -14.09 7.72
CA ALA A 77 5.08 -13.57 6.67
C ALA A 77 5.11 -12.04 6.66
N GLU A 78 3.95 -11.38 6.82
CA GLU A 78 3.85 -9.93 6.91
C GLU A 78 4.59 -9.38 8.13
N SER A 79 4.44 -10.02 9.30
CA SER A 79 5.14 -9.60 10.51
C SER A 79 6.67 -9.74 10.41
N ASN A 80 7.16 -10.60 9.51
CA ASN A 80 8.57 -10.85 9.27
C ASN A 80 9.14 -10.08 8.07
N ARG A 81 8.36 -9.22 7.42
CA ARG A 81 8.86 -8.40 6.31
C ARG A 81 10.07 -7.57 6.72
N PRO A 82 11.02 -7.36 5.81
CA PRO A 82 12.20 -6.54 6.08
C PRO A 82 11.81 -5.09 6.38
N ASN A 83 12.61 -4.43 7.22
CA ASN A 83 12.45 -3.00 7.50
C ASN A 83 13.03 -2.17 6.36
N GLN A 84 12.33 -2.14 5.24
CA GLN A 84 12.72 -1.40 4.05
C GLN A 84 11.51 -0.70 3.41
N TRP A 85 11.81 0.29 2.57
CA TRP A 85 10.81 1.05 1.84
C TRP A 85 10.50 0.38 0.50
N PHE A 86 9.22 0.18 0.21
CA PHE A 86 8.69 -0.37 -1.04
C PHE A 86 7.96 0.72 -1.80
N SER A 87 8.22 0.83 -3.10
CA SER A 87 7.51 1.81 -3.94
C SER A 87 6.02 1.48 -4.00
N LEU A 88 5.20 2.49 -3.75
CA LEU A 88 3.74 2.46 -3.97
C LEU A 88 3.35 3.01 -5.33
N GLY A 89 4.28 3.66 -6.01
CA GLY A 89 4.03 4.38 -7.26
C GLY A 89 4.36 5.86 -7.15
N GLN A 90 3.96 6.60 -8.17
CA GLN A 90 4.31 8.00 -8.28
C GLN A 90 3.13 8.82 -8.81
N SER A 91 3.11 10.10 -8.43
CA SER A 91 2.30 11.14 -9.04
C SER A 91 3.17 12.02 -9.95
N SER A 92 2.57 13.08 -10.51
CA SER A 92 3.35 14.08 -11.27
C SER A 92 4.50 14.66 -10.43
N ASN A 93 4.27 14.90 -9.14
CA ASN A 93 5.17 15.66 -8.28
C ASN A 93 5.87 14.83 -7.20
N ASN A 94 5.32 13.66 -6.83
CA ASN A 94 5.82 12.87 -5.71
C ASN A 94 6.00 11.39 -6.09
N HIS A 95 6.98 10.75 -5.44
CA HIS A 95 7.11 9.30 -5.37
C HIS A 95 6.78 8.84 -3.96
N PHE A 96 5.93 7.82 -3.83
CA PHE A 96 5.42 7.33 -2.56
C PHE A 96 6.05 5.99 -2.20
N TRP A 97 6.44 5.84 -0.93
CA TRP A 97 7.09 4.65 -0.41
C TRP A 97 6.41 4.17 0.87
N TYR A 98 6.19 2.89 0.97
CA TYR A 98 5.59 2.21 2.11
C TYR A 98 6.60 1.33 2.83
N ASN A 99 6.54 1.31 4.16
CA ASN A 99 7.34 0.41 4.98
C ASN A 99 6.43 -0.34 5.96
N PRO A 100 6.25 -1.67 5.81
CA PRO A 100 5.36 -2.45 6.68
C PRO A 100 5.76 -2.41 8.15
N ARG A 101 7.06 -2.22 8.46
CA ARG A 101 7.55 -2.07 9.83
C ARG A 101 7.24 -0.72 10.46
N LYS A 102 6.78 0.23 9.68
CA LYS A 102 6.33 1.55 10.13
C LYS A 102 4.80 1.64 10.16
N THR A 103 4.14 0.48 10.16
CA THR A 103 2.67 0.35 10.20
C THR A 103 2.26 -0.33 11.50
N ASN A 104 1.28 0.24 12.20
CA ASN A 104 0.78 -0.26 13.47
C ASN A 104 -0.75 -0.21 13.50
N CYS A 105 -1.36 -1.26 14.05
CA CYS A 105 -2.81 -1.35 14.26
C CYS A 105 -3.15 -0.96 15.70
N ASP A 106 -3.91 0.08 15.87
CA ASP A 106 -4.55 0.41 17.14
C ASP A 106 -5.83 -0.42 17.28
N ALA A 107 -5.75 -1.49 18.06
CA ALA A 107 -6.86 -2.43 18.23
C ALA A 107 -8.08 -1.83 18.96
N GLN A 108 -7.90 -0.76 19.75
CA GLN A 108 -8.98 -0.13 20.49
C GLN A 108 -9.85 0.72 19.57
N THR A 109 -9.22 1.49 18.69
CA THR A 109 -9.91 2.38 17.74
C THR A 109 -10.22 1.72 16.41
N GLY A 110 -9.57 0.58 16.11
CA GLY A 110 -9.65 -0.07 14.79
C GLY A 110 -8.97 0.73 13.67
N VAL A 111 -8.09 1.66 14.02
CA VAL A 111 -7.37 2.53 13.09
C VAL A 111 -5.97 1.97 12.82
N LEU A 112 -5.64 1.84 11.55
CA LEU A 112 -4.29 1.51 11.10
C LEU A 112 -3.49 2.81 10.95
N LYS A 113 -2.32 2.88 11.58
CA LYS A 113 -1.37 4.00 11.50
C LYS A 113 -0.19 3.58 10.65
N SER A 114 0.15 4.34 9.61
CA SER A 114 1.26 4.00 8.72
C SER A 114 2.04 5.23 8.32
N TRP A 115 3.36 5.16 8.44
CA TRP A 115 4.26 6.16 7.88
C TRP A 115 4.48 5.87 6.40
N ILE A 116 4.22 6.89 5.58
CA ILE A 116 4.50 6.91 4.14
C ILE A 116 5.61 7.92 3.90
N LYS A 117 6.63 7.53 3.14
CA LYS A 117 7.64 8.48 2.67
C LYS A 117 7.21 9.05 1.33
N GLU A 118 7.22 10.35 1.20
CA GLU A 118 6.90 11.10 -0.01
C GLU A 118 8.15 11.85 -0.47
N GLU A 119 8.73 11.45 -1.59
CA GLU A 119 9.87 12.13 -2.20
C GLU A 119 9.35 13.09 -3.25
N HIS A 120 9.75 14.36 -3.15
CA HIS A 120 9.39 15.41 -4.09
C HIS A 120 10.29 15.35 -5.31
N LYS A 121 9.72 15.17 -6.50
CA LYS A 121 10.49 15.07 -7.76
C LYS A 121 11.16 16.36 -8.18
N ASN A 122 10.62 17.49 -7.76
CA ASN A 122 11.05 18.82 -8.19
C ASN A 122 12.02 19.49 -7.18
N THR A 123 12.32 18.82 -6.09
CA THR A 123 13.29 19.27 -5.08
C THR A 123 14.43 18.27 -5.05
N ASP A 124 15.65 18.74 -4.99
CA ASP A 124 16.88 17.94 -5.07
C ASP A 124 17.05 17.03 -3.83
N GLY A 125 16.16 16.03 -3.71
CA GLY A 125 16.22 15.02 -2.68
C GLY A 125 15.47 15.32 -1.38
N ASP A 126 14.68 16.41 -1.31
CA ASP A 126 13.81 16.67 -0.17
C ASP A 126 12.67 15.64 -0.11
N PHE A 127 12.29 15.26 1.10
CA PHE A 127 11.21 14.29 1.30
C PHE A 127 10.40 14.62 2.55
N ALA A 128 9.19 14.06 2.62
CA ALA A 128 8.38 14.10 3.83
C ALA A 128 8.12 12.68 4.35
N LEU A 129 8.05 12.53 5.67
CA LEU A 129 7.41 11.39 6.32
C LEU A 129 6.03 11.83 6.77
N VAL A 130 5.01 11.17 6.23
CA VAL A 130 3.61 11.48 6.51
C VAL A 130 2.99 10.32 7.28
N LEU A 131 2.48 10.59 8.48
CA LEU A 131 1.70 9.62 9.24
C LEU A 131 0.25 9.68 8.77
N TYR A 132 -0.18 8.61 8.15
CA TYR A 132 -1.59 8.40 7.80
C TYR A 132 -2.28 7.53 8.83
N GLU A 133 -3.49 7.92 9.20
CA GLU A 133 -4.45 7.09 9.89
C GLU A 133 -5.49 6.59 8.89
N MET A 134 -5.74 5.27 8.89
CA MET A 134 -6.56 4.59 7.89
C MET A 134 -7.63 3.73 8.55
N LYS A 135 -8.87 3.85 8.08
CA LYS A 135 -9.97 2.94 8.40
C LYS A 135 -10.14 1.94 7.26
N CYS A 136 -9.46 0.79 7.36
CA CYS A 136 -9.44 -0.20 6.29
C CYS A 136 -10.83 -0.74 5.89
N ARG A 137 -11.80 -0.73 6.82
CA ARG A 137 -13.16 -1.24 6.55
C ARG A 137 -14.00 -0.28 5.72
N SER A 138 -13.79 1.03 5.87
CA SER A 138 -14.58 2.09 5.21
C SER A 138 -13.82 2.82 4.11
N ASP A 139 -12.59 2.43 3.78
CA ASP A 139 -11.76 3.05 2.74
C ASP A 139 -11.49 4.55 2.97
N GLN A 140 -11.33 4.93 4.23
CA GLN A 140 -11.09 6.30 4.64
C GLN A 140 -9.68 6.46 5.19
N LEU A 141 -9.10 7.63 4.97
CA LEU A 141 -7.84 8.02 5.58
C LEU A 141 -7.87 9.49 6.02
N ARG A 142 -6.92 9.84 6.90
CA ARG A 142 -6.57 11.22 7.21
C ARG A 142 -5.07 11.33 7.45
N VAL A 143 -4.54 12.52 7.26
CA VAL A 143 -3.16 12.85 7.63
C VAL A 143 -3.14 13.23 9.12
N LYS A 144 -2.20 12.65 9.88
CA LYS A 144 -2.04 12.97 11.31
C LYS A 144 -0.81 13.82 11.57
N THR A 145 0.30 13.51 10.92
CA THR A 145 1.57 14.22 11.10
C THR A 145 2.30 14.28 9.76
N VAL A 146 2.93 15.41 9.49
CA VAL A 146 3.85 15.61 8.38
C VAL A 146 5.18 16.09 8.94
N ILE A 147 6.28 15.40 8.60
CA ILE A 147 7.64 15.81 8.96
C ILE A 147 8.39 16.00 7.64
N GLN A 148 8.79 17.22 7.38
CA GLN A 148 9.58 17.58 6.20
C GLN A 148 11.07 17.50 6.49
N TYR A 149 11.82 16.94 5.56
CA TYR A 149 13.26 16.77 5.62
C TYR A 149 13.91 17.38 4.39
N ASP A 150 15.09 17.95 4.58
CA ASP A 150 15.98 18.24 3.46
C ASP A 150 16.68 16.96 2.96
N LYS A 151 17.43 17.08 1.88
CA LYS A 151 18.21 15.99 1.28
C LYS A 151 19.28 15.38 2.20
N THR A 152 19.68 16.07 3.27
CA THR A 152 20.64 15.56 4.26
C THR A 152 19.98 14.78 5.37
N GLY A 153 18.63 14.76 5.42
CA GLY A 153 17.84 14.15 6.48
C GLY A 153 17.63 15.04 7.70
N THR A 154 17.91 16.34 7.56
CA THR A 154 17.63 17.33 8.61
C THR A 154 16.15 17.69 8.58
N VAL A 155 15.49 17.71 9.75
CA VAL A 155 14.09 18.12 9.87
C VAL A 155 13.97 19.62 9.59
N LEU A 156 13.16 19.96 8.60
CA LEU A 156 12.83 21.36 8.26
C LEU A 156 11.62 21.85 9.03
N GLU A 157 10.56 21.00 9.08
CA GLU A 157 9.29 21.34 9.69
C GLU A 157 8.58 20.09 10.20
N THR A 158 7.79 20.25 11.27
CA THR A 158 6.86 19.22 11.74
C THR A 158 5.50 19.85 11.95
N THR A 159 4.50 19.33 11.24
CA THR A 159 3.09 19.74 11.36
C THR A 159 2.27 18.58 11.91
N ASN A 160 1.61 18.81 13.06
CA ASN A 160 0.63 17.87 13.60
C ASN A 160 -0.78 18.39 13.33
N ARG A 161 -1.66 17.49 12.94
CA ARG A 161 -3.08 17.78 12.74
C ARG A 161 -3.89 17.37 13.95
N ASP A 162 -4.99 18.06 14.17
CA ASP A 162 -5.87 17.82 15.32
C ASP A 162 -6.52 16.44 15.25
N ASP A 163 -6.87 15.88 16.42
CA ASP A 163 -7.49 14.56 16.51
C ASP A 163 -8.94 14.55 16.04
N ASP A 164 -9.58 15.69 15.96
CA ASP A 164 -10.95 15.89 15.48
C ASP A 164 -11.04 16.08 13.95
N GLU A 165 -9.91 16.17 13.24
CA GLU A 165 -9.92 16.21 11.77
C GLU A 165 -10.64 14.96 11.21
N PRO A 166 -11.67 15.13 10.36
CA PRO A 166 -12.48 14.01 9.90
C PRO A 166 -11.69 13.10 8.96
N PHE A 167 -11.99 11.79 9.04
CA PHE A 167 -11.56 10.86 8.00
C PHE A 167 -12.25 11.19 6.68
N GLN A 168 -11.52 11.09 5.58
CA GLN A 168 -11.99 11.40 4.24
C GLN A 168 -12.02 10.14 3.38
N ASP A 169 -13.06 10.04 2.54
CA ASP A 169 -13.14 9.02 1.52
C ASP A 169 -12.06 9.24 0.46
N VAL A 170 -11.46 8.16 -0.01
CA VAL A 170 -10.37 8.24 -0.97
C VAL A 170 -10.92 8.14 -2.40
N ALA A 171 -10.67 9.17 -3.18
CA ALA A 171 -11.11 9.21 -4.57
C ALA A 171 -10.40 8.12 -5.42
N PRO A 172 -11.14 7.40 -6.29
CA PRO A 172 -10.57 6.42 -7.21
C PRO A 172 -9.45 7.00 -8.07
N GLY A 173 -8.42 6.20 -8.35
CA GLY A 173 -7.28 6.62 -9.19
C GLY A 173 -6.25 7.50 -8.50
N THR A 174 -6.41 7.79 -7.21
CA THR A 174 -5.44 8.57 -6.45
C THR A 174 -4.38 7.69 -5.76
N ALA A 175 -3.25 8.30 -5.36
CA ALA A 175 -2.22 7.62 -4.55
C ALA A 175 -2.79 7.08 -3.24
N GLY A 176 -3.78 7.74 -2.65
CA GLY A 176 -4.47 7.31 -1.44
C GLY A 176 -5.11 5.92 -1.58
N VAL A 177 -5.69 5.60 -2.74
CA VAL A 177 -6.23 4.25 -3.01
C VAL A 177 -5.14 3.20 -2.96
N THR A 178 -3.98 3.48 -3.57
CA THR A 178 -2.84 2.55 -3.56
C THR A 178 -2.30 2.38 -2.14
N MET A 179 -2.19 3.46 -1.38
CA MET A 179 -1.78 3.42 0.03
C MET A 179 -2.73 2.55 0.87
N LEU A 180 -4.04 2.77 0.76
CA LEU A 180 -5.06 1.98 1.46
C LEU A 180 -5.01 0.51 1.05
N LYS A 181 -4.99 0.21 -0.25
CA LYS A 181 -4.92 -1.17 -0.74
C LYS A 181 -3.68 -1.89 -0.22
N THR A 182 -2.53 -1.22 -0.24
CA THR A 182 -1.27 -1.82 0.21
C THR A 182 -1.23 -1.99 1.73
N ALA A 183 -1.52 -0.94 2.49
CA ALA A 183 -1.44 -0.98 3.95
C ALA A 183 -2.54 -1.88 4.57
N CYS A 184 -3.75 -1.84 4.02
CA CYS A 184 -4.86 -2.67 4.45
C CYS A 184 -4.87 -4.07 3.80
N ARG A 185 -3.96 -4.33 2.86
CA ARG A 185 -3.81 -5.61 2.14
C ARG A 185 -5.10 -6.06 1.45
N LYS A 186 -5.84 -5.12 0.89
CA LYS A 186 -7.08 -5.45 0.18
C LYS A 186 -6.77 -6.23 -1.09
N PRO A 187 -7.58 -7.27 -1.41
CA PRO A 187 -7.45 -7.96 -2.70
C PRO A 187 -7.62 -6.96 -3.84
N GLN A 188 -6.81 -7.13 -4.87
CA GLN A 188 -6.87 -6.34 -6.11
C GLN A 188 -8.03 -6.80 -6.99
#